data_33baa9426a390ad41396fb83d0a248d0
#
_entry.id   33baa9426a390ad41396fb83d0a248d0
#
_cell.length_a   1.000
_cell.length_b   1.000
_cell.length_c   1.000
_cell.angle_alpha   90.00
_cell.angle_beta   90.00
_cell.angle_gamma   90.00
#
_symmetry.space_group_name_H-M   'P 1'
#
loop_
_entity.id
_entity.type
_entity.pdbx_description
1 polymer ?
#
loop_
_entity_poly.entity_id
_entity_poly.type
_entity_poly.pdbx_seq_one_letter_code
_entity_poly.pdbx_strand_id
1 'polypeptide(L)'
;MSALAVYQGNPWLLITTAVVAGLMVGSFLNVVIHRLPKLMERQWRAECAELTGTPAPPAEHYNLVVPRSACPACGHRITALENIPLASYVALGGKCSACSATISWRYPLVEALAGALAGFIAWRYGLSAAM
;
A
#
# COMPACT_ATOMS: atom_id res chain seq x y z
N MET A 1 -1.18 -8.63 32.37
CA MET A 1 -2.09 -9.25 31.39
C MET A 1 -1.36 -9.27 30.06
N SER A 2 -1.16 -10.45 29.47
CA SER A 2 -0.51 -10.52 28.15
C SER A 2 -1.48 -10.00 27.06
N ALA A 3 -0.96 -9.34 26.03
CA ALA A 3 -1.78 -8.87 24.90
C ALA A 3 -2.63 -10.00 24.29
N LEU A 4 -2.10 -11.22 24.28
CA LEU A 4 -2.82 -12.42 23.83
C LEU A 4 -4.10 -12.71 24.62
N ALA A 5 -4.09 -12.50 25.95
CA ALA A 5 -5.27 -12.72 26.79
C ALA A 5 -6.41 -11.76 26.45
N VAL A 6 -6.08 -10.53 26.07
CA VAL A 6 -7.09 -9.53 25.65
C VAL A 6 -7.76 -9.96 24.34
N TYR A 7 -7.01 -10.46 23.37
CA TYR A 7 -7.56 -10.96 22.10
C TYR A 7 -8.35 -12.27 22.27
N GLN A 8 -7.97 -13.15 23.20
CA GLN A 8 -8.73 -14.36 23.51
C GLN A 8 -10.10 -14.06 24.13
N GLY A 9 -10.17 -13.00 24.96
CA GLY A 9 -11.41 -12.57 25.57
C GLY A 9 -12.36 -11.78 24.66
N ASN A 10 -11.85 -11.27 23.53
CA ASN A 10 -12.64 -10.42 22.63
C ASN A 10 -12.32 -10.69 21.15
N PRO A 11 -13.01 -11.64 20.50
CA PRO A 11 -12.75 -11.98 19.10
C PRO A 11 -12.97 -10.81 18.13
N TRP A 12 -13.87 -9.89 18.43
CA TRP A 12 -14.12 -8.71 17.62
C TRP A 12 -12.91 -7.76 17.58
N LEU A 13 -12.18 -7.67 18.69
CA LEU A 13 -10.96 -6.87 18.76
C LEU A 13 -9.87 -7.46 17.85
N LEU A 14 -9.74 -8.78 17.81
CA LEU A 14 -8.82 -9.46 16.90
C LEU A 14 -9.19 -9.20 15.44
N ILE A 15 -10.46 -9.37 15.08
CA ILE A 15 -10.94 -9.17 13.71
C ILE A 15 -10.73 -7.72 13.27
N THR A 16 -11.11 -6.75 14.09
CA THR A 16 -10.95 -5.33 13.75
C THR A 16 -9.47 -4.95 13.59
N THR A 17 -8.60 -5.43 14.47
CA THR A 17 -7.15 -5.19 14.36
C THR A 17 -6.59 -5.82 13.08
N ALA A 18 -7.00 -7.04 12.75
CA ALA A 18 -6.59 -7.71 11.52
C ALA A 18 -7.06 -6.97 10.27
N VAL A 19 -8.31 -6.49 10.24
CA VAL A 19 -8.84 -5.68 9.13
C VAL A 19 -8.02 -4.41 8.95
N VAL A 20 -7.77 -3.66 10.02
CA VAL A 20 -6.98 -2.42 9.95
C VAL A 20 -5.56 -2.71 9.45
N ALA A 21 -4.91 -3.74 9.99
CA ALA A 21 -3.59 -4.15 9.53
C ALA A 21 -3.61 -4.57 8.04
N GLY A 22 -4.62 -5.31 7.62
CA GLY A 22 -4.82 -5.70 6.22
C GLY A 22 -5.02 -4.52 5.29
N LEU A 23 -5.80 -3.51 5.69
CA LEU A 23 -5.97 -2.26 4.93
C LEU A 23 -4.65 -1.52 4.75
N MET A 24 -3.82 -1.44 5.80
CA MET A 24 -2.50 -0.81 5.73
C MET A 24 -1.55 -1.56 4.80
N VAL A 25 -1.57 -2.90 4.87
CA VAL A 25 -0.81 -3.74 3.92
C VAL A 25 -1.31 -3.52 2.50
N GLY A 26 -2.63 -3.45 2.27
CA GLY A 26 -3.22 -3.18 0.97
C GLY A 26 -2.79 -1.82 0.39
N SER A 27 -2.74 -0.78 1.22
CA SER A 27 -2.23 0.53 0.82
C SER A 27 -0.74 0.46 0.41
N PHE A 28 0.08 -0.27 1.17
CA PHE A 28 1.48 -0.51 0.80
C PHE A 28 1.62 -1.33 -0.48
N LEU A 29 0.78 -2.34 -0.68
CA LEU A 29 0.76 -3.14 -1.92
C LEU A 29 0.50 -2.28 -3.16
N ASN A 30 -0.35 -1.27 -3.07
CA ASN A 30 -0.55 -0.31 -4.16
C ASN A 30 0.75 0.41 -4.55
N VAL A 31 1.57 0.78 -3.57
CA VAL A 31 2.90 1.37 -3.82
C VAL A 31 3.81 0.36 -4.52
N VAL A 32 3.84 -0.89 -4.04
CA VAL A 32 4.66 -1.97 -4.63
C VAL A 32 4.24 -2.23 -6.07
N ILE A 33 2.94 -2.42 -6.33
CA ILE A 33 2.40 -2.68 -7.68
C ILE A 33 2.79 -1.58 -8.66
N HIS A 34 2.82 -0.31 -8.22
CA HIS A 34 3.17 0.82 -9.08
C HIS A 34 4.67 1.00 -9.27
N ARG A 35 5.46 0.77 -8.23
CA ARG A 35 6.90 1.09 -8.22
C ARG A 35 7.80 -0.06 -8.59
N LEU A 36 7.43 -1.28 -8.21
CA LEU A 36 8.28 -2.45 -8.47
C LEU A 36 8.60 -2.65 -9.96
N PRO A 37 7.63 -2.58 -10.90
CA PRO A 37 7.95 -2.70 -12.33
C PRO A 37 8.94 -1.63 -12.81
N LYS A 38 8.80 -0.40 -12.34
CA LYS A 38 9.70 0.70 -12.69
C LYS A 38 11.11 0.50 -12.14
N LEU A 39 11.22 -0.05 -10.92
CA LEU A 39 12.50 -0.39 -10.30
C LEU A 39 13.21 -1.50 -11.11
N MET A 40 12.49 -2.55 -11.45
CA MET A 40 13.02 -3.66 -12.27
C MET A 40 13.44 -3.18 -13.65
N GLU A 41 12.65 -2.35 -14.32
CA GLU A 41 12.99 -1.79 -15.63
C GLU A 41 14.27 -0.93 -15.56
N ARG A 42 14.43 -0.10 -14.53
CA ARG A 42 15.65 0.70 -14.32
C ARG A 42 16.86 -0.18 -14.10
N GLN A 43 16.72 -1.22 -13.28
CA GLN A 43 17.81 -2.17 -13.03
C GLN A 43 18.22 -2.89 -14.31
N TRP A 44 17.28 -3.42 -15.09
CA TRP A 44 17.58 -4.07 -16.36
C TRP A 44 18.24 -3.14 -17.38
N ARG A 45 17.81 -1.88 -17.43
CA ARG A 45 18.46 -0.89 -18.31
C ARG A 45 19.90 -0.61 -17.90
N ALA A 46 20.17 -0.55 -16.59
CA ALA A 46 21.53 -0.39 -16.09
C ALA A 46 22.42 -1.60 -16.40
N GLU A 47 21.91 -2.82 -16.21
CA GLU A 47 22.61 -4.07 -16.55
C GLU A 47 22.88 -4.18 -18.05
N CYS A 48 21.90 -3.84 -18.89
CA CYS A 48 22.09 -3.81 -20.35
C CYS A 48 23.14 -2.77 -20.77
N ALA A 49 23.14 -1.58 -20.16
CA ALA A 49 24.12 -0.54 -20.45
C ALA A 49 25.55 -1.00 -20.09
N GLU A 50 25.72 -1.68 -18.96
CA GLU A 50 27.00 -2.26 -18.55
C GLU A 50 27.50 -3.31 -19.56
N LEU A 51 26.62 -4.21 -20.03
CA LEU A 51 26.95 -5.24 -20.99
C LEU A 51 27.27 -4.69 -22.38
N THR A 52 26.63 -3.60 -22.79
CA THR A 52 26.81 -2.99 -24.14
C THR A 52 27.85 -1.86 -24.15
N GLY A 53 28.44 -1.51 -23.00
CA GLY A 53 29.39 -0.40 -22.88
C GLY A 53 28.79 0.97 -23.15
N THR A 54 27.45 1.11 -23.05
CA THR A 54 26.74 2.38 -23.20
C THR A 54 26.64 3.12 -21.86
N PRO A 55 26.53 4.48 -21.86
CA PRO A 55 26.36 5.22 -20.63
C PRO A 55 25.13 4.74 -19.86
N ALA A 56 25.31 4.36 -18.59
CA ALA A 56 24.20 4.01 -17.71
C ALA A 56 23.28 5.22 -17.49
N PRO A 57 21.95 5.01 -17.39
CA PRO A 57 21.04 6.09 -17.03
C PRO A 57 21.42 6.67 -15.66
N PRO A 58 21.19 7.98 -15.42
CA PRO A 58 21.55 8.61 -14.16
C PRO A 58 20.89 7.90 -12.97
N ALA A 59 21.70 7.62 -11.94
CA ALA A 59 21.26 6.97 -10.72
C ALA A 59 20.39 7.93 -9.91
N GLU A 60 19.10 8.00 -10.22
CA GLU A 60 18.14 8.68 -9.36
C GLU A 60 17.81 7.80 -8.15
N HIS A 61 17.77 8.40 -6.96
CA HIS A 61 17.28 7.73 -5.75
C HIS A 61 15.79 7.44 -5.85
N TYR A 62 15.46 6.32 -6.50
CA TYR A 62 14.09 5.84 -6.64
C TYR A 62 13.97 4.47 -5.98
N ASN A 63 13.12 4.38 -4.96
CA ASN A 63 12.82 3.14 -4.24
C ASN A 63 11.34 3.10 -3.82
N LEU A 64 10.96 2.14 -2.99
CA LEU A 64 9.57 2.01 -2.51
C LEU A 64 9.14 3.17 -1.59
N VAL A 65 10.07 3.91 -1.02
CA VAL A 65 9.80 5.02 -0.08
C VAL A 65 10.00 6.38 -0.73
N VAL A 66 11.03 6.52 -1.57
CA VAL A 66 11.45 7.78 -2.20
C VAL A 66 11.28 7.69 -3.72
N PRO A 67 10.72 8.73 -4.36
CA PRO A 67 10.07 9.94 -3.83
C PRO A 67 8.73 9.64 -3.15
N ARG A 68 8.19 10.58 -2.37
CA ARG A 68 6.84 10.45 -1.80
C ARG A 68 5.78 10.31 -2.89
N SER A 69 4.68 9.64 -2.57
CA SER A 69 3.53 9.52 -3.47
C SER A 69 2.98 10.90 -3.81
N ALA A 70 2.72 11.13 -5.09
CA ALA A 70 2.21 12.40 -5.58
C ALA A 70 1.15 12.16 -6.65
N CYS A 71 0.26 13.13 -6.81
CA CYS A 71 -0.74 13.13 -7.87
C CYS A 71 -0.05 13.21 -9.24
N PRO A 72 -0.33 12.31 -10.18
CA PRO A 72 0.31 12.34 -11.50
C PRO A 72 -0.12 13.54 -12.35
N ALA A 73 -1.27 14.17 -12.04
CA ALA A 73 -1.79 15.30 -12.81
C ALA A 73 -1.22 16.66 -12.37
N CYS A 74 -1.06 16.89 -11.06
CA CYS A 74 -0.64 18.19 -10.54
C CYS A 74 0.64 18.16 -9.70
N GLY A 75 1.21 16.98 -9.41
CA GLY A 75 2.39 16.83 -8.57
C GLY A 75 2.15 17.06 -7.07
N HIS A 76 0.90 17.29 -6.64
CA HIS A 76 0.57 17.43 -5.23
C HIS A 76 1.05 16.21 -4.43
N ARG A 77 1.81 16.45 -3.36
CA ARG A 77 2.32 15.40 -2.48
C ARG A 77 1.20 14.87 -1.58
N ILE A 78 0.95 13.58 -1.65
CA ILE A 78 -0.07 12.93 -0.83
C ILE A 78 0.37 12.96 0.63
N THR A 79 -0.45 13.54 1.49
CA THR A 79 -0.22 13.60 2.94
C THR A 79 -0.55 12.27 3.62
N ALA A 80 -0.13 12.10 4.88
CA ALA A 80 -0.46 10.90 5.64
C ALA A 80 -1.98 10.72 5.83
N LEU A 81 -2.72 11.81 6.00
CA LEU A 81 -4.19 11.78 6.14
C LEU A 81 -4.87 11.38 4.83
N GLU A 82 -4.36 11.85 3.69
CA GLU A 82 -4.86 11.47 2.37
C GLU A 82 -4.49 10.04 1.99
N ASN A 83 -3.60 9.41 2.73
CA ASN A 83 -3.17 8.02 2.53
C ASN A 83 -3.82 7.03 3.52
N ILE A 84 -4.80 7.48 4.31
CA ILE A 84 -5.57 6.56 5.17
C ILE A 84 -6.38 5.63 4.27
N PRO A 85 -6.17 4.30 4.35
CA PRO A 85 -6.81 3.34 3.46
C PRO A 85 -8.33 3.47 3.46
N LEU A 86 -8.95 3.41 2.29
CA LEU A 86 -10.38 3.57 2.04
C LEU A 86 -10.98 4.89 2.52
N ALA A 87 -10.67 5.34 3.73
CA ALA A 87 -11.27 6.51 4.35
C ALA A 87 -10.98 7.79 3.54
N SER A 88 -9.75 7.99 3.11
CA SER A 88 -9.37 9.15 2.30
C SER A 88 -10.04 9.13 0.93
N TYR A 89 -10.13 7.96 0.30
CA TYR A 89 -10.80 7.80 -1.00
C TYR A 89 -12.28 8.18 -0.91
N VAL A 90 -12.99 7.72 0.11
CA VAL A 90 -14.41 8.05 0.34
C VAL A 90 -14.57 9.53 0.68
N ALA A 91 -13.73 10.07 1.57
CA ALA A 91 -13.81 11.46 2.00
C ALA A 91 -13.54 12.45 0.84
N LEU A 92 -12.62 12.12 -0.06
CA LEU A 92 -12.27 12.93 -1.23
C LEU A 92 -13.14 12.62 -2.46
N GLY A 93 -14.08 11.68 -2.35
CA GLY A 93 -14.94 11.27 -3.47
C GLY A 93 -14.16 10.69 -4.66
N GLY A 94 -13.04 10.02 -4.39
CA GLY A 94 -12.18 9.44 -5.42
C GLY A 94 -11.40 10.45 -6.25
N LYS A 95 -11.15 11.65 -5.72
CA LYS A 95 -10.50 12.76 -6.43
C LYS A 95 -9.30 13.28 -5.66
N CYS A 96 -8.35 13.87 -6.38
CA CYS A 96 -7.23 14.58 -5.78
C CYS A 96 -7.72 15.81 -5.02
N SER A 97 -7.20 16.07 -3.83
CA SER A 97 -7.55 17.23 -3.00
C SER A 97 -7.16 18.56 -3.63
N ALA A 98 -6.11 18.59 -4.47
CA ALA A 98 -5.58 19.81 -5.06
C ALA A 98 -6.17 20.13 -6.46
N CYS A 99 -6.29 19.12 -7.35
CA CYS A 99 -6.68 19.36 -8.74
C CYS A 99 -7.98 18.64 -9.15
N SER A 100 -8.62 17.91 -8.24
CA SER A 100 -9.84 17.12 -8.48
C SER A 100 -9.71 16.05 -9.59
N ALA A 101 -8.50 15.72 -10.02
CA ALA A 101 -8.26 14.59 -10.94
C ALA A 101 -8.72 13.28 -10.30
N THR A 102 -9.36 12.43 -11.09
CA THR A 102 -9.92 11.15 -10.61
C THR A 102 -8.81 10.17 -10.23
N ILE A 103 -8.97 9.55 -9.06
CA ILE A 103 -8.09 8.49 -8.56
C ILE A 103 -8.70 7.15 -8.99
N SER A 104 -7.86 6.26 -9.53
CA SER A 104 -8.31 4.94 -9.96
C SER A 104 -8.95 4.15 -8.82
N TRP A 105 -10.10 3.53 -9.08
CA TRP A 105 -10.81 2.65 -8.14
C TRP A 105 -10.02 1.38 -7.77
N ARG A 106 -8.96 1.08 -8.49
CA ARG A 106 -8.05 -0.03 -8.16
C ARG A 106 -7.40 0.15 -6.79
N TYR A 107 -7.09 1.40 -6.39
CA TYR A 107 -6.47 1.67 -5.08
C TYR A 107 -7.35 1.21 -3.92
N PRO A 108 -8.59 1.69 -3.76
CA PRO A 108 -9.45 1.24 -2.68
C PRO A 108 -9.86 -0.24 -2.82
N LEU A 109 -9.88 -0.80 -4.03
CA LEU A 109 -10.17 -2.22 -4.22
C LEU A 109 -9.10 -3.11 -3.61
N VAL A 110 -7.82 -2.84 -3.88
CA VAL A 110 -6.70 -3.62 -3.32
C VAL A 110 -6.69 -3.50 -1.79
N GLU A 111 -6.94 -2.32 -1.25
CA GLU A 111 -7.02 -2.09 0.20
C GLU A 111 -8.18 -2.87 0.82
N ALA A 112 -9.37 -2.79 0.23
CA ALA A 112 -10.55 -3.51 0.69
C ALA A 112 -10.36 -5.03 0.65
N LEU A 113 -9.78 -5.56 -0.41
CA LEU A 113 -9.50 -7.00 -0.54
C LEU A 113 -8.48 -7.47 0.51
N ALA A 114 -7.41 -6.71 0.74
CA ALA A 114 -6.42 -7.05 1.74
C ALA A 114 -7.01 -7.02 3.17
N GLY A 115 -7.80 -5.99 3.48
CA GLY A 115 -8.51 -5.88 4.75
C GLY A 115 -9.54 -6.99 4.97
N ALA A 116 -10.36 -7.28 3.95
CA ALA A 116 -11.36 -8.35 4.00
C ALA A 116 -10.72 -9.73 4.18
N LEU A 117 -9.63 -10.01 3.46
CA LEU A 117 -8.91 -11.27 3.58
C LEU A 117 -8.30 -11.44 4.98
N ALA A 118 -7.66 -10.40 5.51
CA ALA A 118 -7.09 -10.41 6.85
C ALA A 118 -8.18 -10.62 7.93
N GLY A 119 -9.30 -9.92 7.81
CA GLY A 119 -10.46 -10.09 8.70
C GLY A 119 -11.07 -11.49 8.61
N PHE A 120 -11.20 -12.03 7.40
CA PHE A 120 -11.71 -13.39 7.19
C PHE A 120 -10.80 -14.45 7.83
N ILE A 121 -9.48 -14.31 7.68
CA ILE A 121 -8.50 -15.21 8.30
C ILE A 121 -8.60 -15.12 9.83
N ALA A 122 -8.66 -13.91 10.38
CA ALA A 122 -8.80 -13.71 11.81
C ALA A 122 -10.13 -14.29 12.36
N TRP A 123 -11.21 -14.12 11.61
CA TRP A 123 -12.51 -14.70 11.96
C TRP A 123 -12.50 -16.24 11.91
N ARG A 124 -11.91 -16.82 10.86
CA ARG A 124 -11.98 -18.26 10.60
C ARG A 124 -11.04 -19.05 11.51
N TYR A 125 -9.85 -18.53 11.76
CA TYR A 125 -8.80 -19.24 12.47
C TYR A 125 -8.53 -18.68 13.87
N GLY A 126 -8.89 -17.44 14.12
CA GLY A 126 -8.63 -16.79 15.40
C GLY A 126 -7.13 -16.81 15.75
N LEU A 127 -6.83 -16.96 17.04
CA LEU A 127 -5.47 -17.16 17.54
C LEU A 127 -5.03 -18.63 17.49
N SER A 128 -5.91 -19.56 17.12
CA SER A 128 -5.60 -20.99 17.08
C SER A 128 -4.59 -21.36 15.96
N ALA A 129 -4.42 -20.52 14.98
CA ALA A 129 -3.40 -20.69 13.93
C ALA A 129 -1.97 -20.35 14.40
N ALA A 130 -1.82 -19.77 15.59
CA ALA A 130 -0.54 -19.35 16.17
C ALA A 130 0.00 -20.32 17.23
N MET A 131 -0.70 -21.43 17.48
CA MET A 131 -0.28 -22.55 18.30
C MET A 131 -0.06 -23.78 17.39
#